data_ae00e6ce72e173169a2493d4bd246d79
#
_entry.id   ae00e6ce72e173169a2493d4bd246d79
#
_cell.length_a   1.000
_cell.length_b   1.000
_cell.length_c   1.000
_cell.angle_alpha   90.00
_cell.angle_beta   90.00
_cell.angle_gamma   90.00
#
_symmetry.space_group_name_H-M   'P 1'
#
loop_
_entity.id
_entity.type
_entity.pdbx_description
1 polymer ?
#
loop_
_entity_poly.entity_id
_entity_poly.type
_entity_poly.pdbx_seq_one_letter_code
_entity_poly.pdbx_strand_id
1 'polypeptide(L)'
;MKTLVPRVIALLALVLMSSWMVSLLPGARTVTRGSELLRSALHPPPKRWKLAWSDEFDDANGSRPNPSKWKFEVGGNGWGNHELEYYTDRAENSRVDQGKLIIEARREDYTGKDGVTRQYTSARLITHGSFSQAYGRFTARIKLPRGQGTWPAFWLLGDDIEKVSWPACGEIDIMEYIGKEPASVHGSMHGPGYSGELDFTSTYKLPGGPKFSDDFHVFAIEWEPKVVRFYTDEYLYATFVPAQLPSGKKWVFDHPFFIILNLAVGGDWPGPPDSTTEFPQQMLVDYVRVYNEAP
;
A
#
# COMPACT_ATOMS: atom_id res chain seq x y z
N MET A 1 23.13 -28.71 2.05
CA MET A 1 24.06 -27.59 1.97
C MET A 1 24.47 -27.39 0.51
N LYS A 2 23.83 -26.50 -0.22
CA LYS A 2 24.34 -25.90 -1.47
C LYS A 2 23.80 -24.49 -1.52
N THR A 3 24.69 -23.55 -1.38
CA THR A 3 24.52 -22.11 -1.36
C THR A 3 24.02 -21.60 -2.70
N LEU A 4 22.88 -20.88 -2.69
CA LEU A 4 22.39 -20.05 -3.78
C LEU A 4 22.35 -18.59 -3.31
N VAL A 5 23.32 -17.81 -3.71
CA VAL A 5 23.37 -16.33 -3.75
C VAL A 5 24.48 -15.97 -4.72
N PRO A 6 24.46 -14.90 -5.49
CA PRO A 6 23.41 -14.02 -6.01
C PRO A 6 23.59 -13.74 -7.52
N ARG A 7 22.50 -13.66 -8.26
CA ARG A 7 22.54 -13.19 -9.68
C ARG A 7 22.14 -11.73 -9.89
N VAL A 8 21.72 -11.02 -8.87
CA VAL A 8 21.21 -9.64 -9.00
C VAL A 8 22.31 -8.58 -8.96
N ILE A 9 23.45 -8.88 -8.32
CA ILE A 9 24.60 -7.92 -8.21
C ILE A 9 25.38 -7.79 -9.52
N ALA A 10 25.35 -8.80 -10.39
CA ALA A 10 26.13 -8.79 -11.63
C ALA A 10 25.59 -7.83 -12.71
N LEU A 11 24.29 -7.48 -12.73
CA LEU A 11 23.75 -6.55 -13.73
C LEU A 11 24.03 -5.08 -13.40
N LEU A 12 24.13 -4.71 -12.12
CA LEU A 12 24.51 -3.33 -11.74
C LEU A 12 25.99 -3.03 -12.00
N ALA A 13 26.87 -4.05 -11.90
CA ALA A 13 28.31 -3.88 -12.13
C ALA A 13 28.67 -3.70 -13.61
N LEU A 14 27.90 -4.25 -14.55
CA LEU A 14 28.18 -4.11 -15.98
C LEU A 14 27.81 -2.71 -16.53
N VAL A 15 26.87 -2.02 -15.93
CA VAL A 15 26.49 -0.65 -16.33
C VAL A 15 27.49 0.39 -15.81
N LEU A 16 28.20 0.11 -14.71
CA LEU A 16 29.18 1.01 -14.14
C LEU A 16 30.59 0.91 -14.78
N MET A 17 30.92 -0.22 -15.40
CA MET A 17 32.25 -0.38 -16.03
C MET A 17 32.36 0.21 -17.45
N SER A 18 31.25 0.52 -18.12
CA SER A 18 31.28 1.20 -19.43
C SER A 18 31.47 2.71 -19.37
N SER A 19 31.52 3.31 -18.16
CA SER A 19 31.62 4.77 -17.97
C SER A 19 33.03 5.33 -17.84
N TRP A 20 34.08 4.49 -17.89
CA TRP A 20 35.44 4.95 -17.58
C TRP A 20 36.38 5.06 -18.79
N MET A 21 35.87 4.97 -20.02
CA MET A 21 36.70 5.07 -21.22
C MET A 21 36.24 6.10 -22.23
N VAL A 22 35.67 7.23 -21.78
CA VAL A 22 35.49 8.42 -22.65
C VAL A 22 35.81 9.65 -21.85
N SER A 23 37.06 10.00 -21.81
CA SER A 23 37.49 11.33 -21.42
C SER A 23 38.79 11.62 -22.10
N LEU A 24 38.76 12.60 -23.00
CA LEU A 24 39.77 13.58 -23.33
C LEU A 24 39.48 14.20 -24.72
N LEU A 25 38.25 14.77 -24.90
CA LEU A 25 38.06 15.82 -25.92
C LEU A 25 37.17 16.89 -25.30
N PRO A 26 37.52 18.18 -25.36
CA PRO A 26 36.68 19.24 -24.87
C PRO A 26 35.59 19.51 -25.91
N GLY A 27 34.32 19.26 -25.59
CA GLY A 27 33.23 19.84 -26.35
C GLY A 27 32.06 18.98 -26.81
N ALA A 28 31.73 17.85 -26.18
CA ALA A 28 30.37 17.27 -26.39
C ALA A 28 30.00 16.34 -25.22
N ARG A 29 29.15 16.84 -24.34
CA ARG A 29 28.42 15.94 -23.39
C ARG A 29 27.32 15.26 -24.17
N THR A 30 27.60 14.15 -24.82
CA THR A 30 26.56 13.23 -25.28
C THR A 30 26.02 12.48 -24.06
N VAL A 31 25.06 13.08 -23.35
CA VAL A 31 24.21 12.39 -22.40
C VAL A 31 23.40 11.39 -23.23
N THR A 32 23.66 10.10 -23.09
CA THR A 32 22.93 9.09 -23.83
C THR A 32 21.48 9.08 -23.36
N ARG A 33 20.52 8.99 -24.30
CA ARG A 33 19.07 8.96 -24.03
C ARG A 33 18.67 7.96 -22.92
N GLY A 34 19.44 6.89 -22.73
CA GLY A 34 19.28 5.93 -21.66
C GLY A 34 19.64 6.44 -20.27
N SER A 35 20.67 7.32 -20.15
CA SER A 35 21.05 7.89 -18.86
C SER A 35 20.07 8.98 -18.39
N GLU A 36 19.45 9.70 -19.32
CA GLU A 36 18.39 10.68 -19.01
C GLU A 36 17.10 9.99 -18.58
N LEU A 37 16.71 8.90 -19.23
CA LEU A 37 15.56 8.09 -18.83
C LEU A 37 15.73 7.46 -17.45
N LEU A 38 16.92 6.94 -17.13
CA LEU A 38 17.23 6.42 -15.79
C LEU A 38 17.25 7.52 -14.73
N ARG A 39 17.80 8.69 -15.05
CA ARG A 39 17.85 9.83 -14.14
C ARG A 39 16.44 10.39 -13.87
N SER A 40 15.60 10.49 -14.90
CA SER A 40 14.20 10.90 -14.78
C SER A 40 13.34 9.90 -14.02
N ALA A 41 13.63 8.59 -14.12
CA ALA A 41 12.94 7.57 -13.35
C ALA A 41 13.29 7.61 -11.86
N LEU A 42 14.55 7.91 -11.53
CA LEU A 42 15.04 7.99 -10.15
C LEU A 42 14.76 9.34 -9.47
N HIS A 43 14.64 10.42 -10.24
CA HIS A 43 14.37 11.78 -9.75
C HIS A 43 13.39 12.44 -10.73
N PRO A 44 12.09 12.09 -10.67
CA PRO A 44 11.11 12.70 -11.55
C PRO A 44 11.06 14.21 -11.30
N PRO A 45 10.82 15.02 -12.35
CA PRO A 45 10.61 16.45 -12.17
C PRO A 45 9.41 16.68 -11.24
N PRO A 46 9.41 17.74 -10.43
CA PRO A 46 8.30 18.06 -9.57
C PRO A 46 7.03 18.24 -10.40
N LYS A 47 6.00 17.48 -10.08
CA LYS A 47 4.70 17.53 -10.72
C LYS A 47 3.80 18.51 -10.00
N ARG A 48 2.88 19.12 -10.74
CA ARG A 48 1.78 19.88 -10.15
C ARG A 48 0.57 18.97 -10.04
N TRP A 49 -0.06 18.99 -8.87
CA TRP A 49 -1.17 18.13 -8.55
C TRP A 49 -2.44 18.96 -8.35
N LYS A 50 -3.57 18.51 -8.91
CA LYS A 50 -4.90 19.07 -8.71
C LYS A 50 -5.74 18.04 -7.97
N LEU A 51 -6.31 18.42 -6.82
CA LEU A 51 -7.18 17.54 -6.05
C LEU A 51 -8.38 17.09 -6.90
N ALA A 52 -8.58 15.77 -6.97
CA ALA A 52 -9.68 15.13 -7.67
C ALA A 52 -10.74 14.57 -6.70
N TRP A 53 -10.29 13.97 -5.60
CA TRP A 53 -11.15 13.41 -4.58
C TRP A 53 -10.42 13.43 -3.22
N SER A 54 -11.18 13.61 -2.14
CA SER A 54 -10.63 13.46 -0.79
C SER A 54 -11.69 13.07 0.23
N ASP A 55 -11.20 12.56 1.35
CA ASP A 55 -11.89 12.54 2.62
C ASP A 55 -10.94 13.03 3.72
N GLU A 56 -11.34 14.13 4.37
CA GLU A 56 -10.60 14.76 5.46
C GLU A 56 -11.12 14.32 6.83
N PHE A 57 -12.16 13.48 6.84
CA PHE A 57 -12.82 12.94 8.04
C PHE A 57 -13.28 14.02 9.05
N ASP A 58 -13.80 15.13 8.51
CA ASP A 58 -14.28 16.29 9.30
C ASP A 58 -15.71 16.13 9.84
N ASP A 59 -16.30 14.94 9.70
CA ASP A 59 -17.63 14.64 10.22
C ASP A 59 -17.64 14.69 11.78
N ALA A 60 -18.85 14.74 12.37
CA ALA A 60 -19.03 14.80 13.81
C ALA A 60 -18.36 13.61 14.54
N ASN A 61 -17.78 13.89 15.73
CA ASN A 61 -17.20 12.84 16.55
C ASN A 61 -18.20 11.73 16.87
N GLY A 62 -17.74 10.48 16.74
CA GLY A 62 -18.55 9.27 16.90
C GLY A 62 -19.40 8.90 15.67
N SER A 63 -19.38 9.73 14.60
CA SER A 63 -20.12 9.39 13.38
C SER A 63 -19.47 8.22 12.63
N ARG A 64 -20.27 7.56 11.81
CA ARG A 64 -19.76 6.62 10.81
C ARG A 64 -19.02 7.37 9.70
N PRO A 65 -18.01 6.76 9.05
CA PRO A 65 -17.44 7.29 7.83
C PRO A 65 -18.53 7.58 6.79
N ASN A 66 -18.37 8.64 6.01
CA ASN A 66 -19.36 9.13 5.07
C ASN A 66 -19.81 8.03 4.08
N PRO A 67 -21.08 7.59 4.10
CA PRO A 67 -21.54 6.46 3.29
C PRO A 67 -21.61 6.78 1.79
N SER A 68 -21.52 8.04 1.39
CA SER A 68 -21.37 8.41 -0.03
C SER A 68 -19.94 8.16 -0.55
N LYS A 69 -18.98 8.01 0.33
CA LYS A 69 -17.56 7.75 -0.01
C LYS A 69 -17.15 6.31 0.32
N TRP A 70 -17.58 5.80 1.48
CA TRP A 70 -17.13 4.53 2.02
C TRP A 70 -18.24 3.52 2.21
N LYS A 71 -17.95 2.28 1.88
CA LYS A 71 -18.75 1.10 2.23
C LYS A 71 -17.93 0.18 3.13
N PHE A 72 -18.61 -0.66 3.89
CA PHE A 72 -17.97 -1.68 4.71
C PHE A 72 -18.02 -3.03 4.01
N GLU A 73 -16.91 -3.74 4.03
CA GLU A 73 -16.90 -5.17 3.80
C GLU A 73 -16.98 -5.88 5.15
N VAL A 74 -17.94 -6.79 5.28
CA VAL A 74 -18.29 -7.44 6.54
C VAL A 74 -18.14 -8.94 6.40
N GLY A 75 -17.46 -9.59 7.33
CA GLY A 75 -17.27 -11.04 7.31
C GLY A 75 -16.06 -11.51 8.10
N GLY A 76 -16.03 -12.80 8.39
CA GLY A 76 -14.96 -13.45 9.14
C GLY A 76 -14.39 -14.69 8.42
N ASN A 77 -14.36 -14.70 7.08
CA ASN A 77 -13.92 -15.86 6.30
C ASN A 77 -12.38 -16.01 6.19
N GLY A 78 -11.62 -15.11 6.85
CA GLY A 78 -10.15 -15.08 6.80
C GLY A 78 -9.56 -14.38 5.57
N TRP A 79 -10.40 -13.82 4.71
CA TRP A 79 -10.07 -12.88 3.62
C TRP A 79 -8.93 -13.33 2.69
N GLY A 80 -8.75 -14.64 2.52
CA GLY A 80 -7.72 -15.23 1.67
C GLY A 80 -6.34 -15.41 2.33
N ASN A 81 -6.12 -14.85 3.52
CA ASN A 81 -4.84 -14.82 4.23
C ASN A 81 -4.90 -15.47 5.62
N HIS A 82 -5.96 -16.23 5.93
CA HIS A 82 -6.23 -16.80 7.26
C HIS A 82 -6.25 -15.76 8.39
N GLU A 83 -6.76 -14.55 8.08
CA GLU A 83 -6.96 -13.46 9.04
C GLU A 83 -7.90 -13.91 10.17
N LEU A 84 -7.67 -13.42 11.39
CA LEU A 84 -8.32 -13.91 12.60
C LEU A 84 -9.51 -13.06 13.06
N GLU A 85 -9.66 -11.84 12.53
CA GLU A 85 -10.75 -10.95 12.88
C GLU A 85 -12.03 -11.24 12.09
N TYR A 86 -13.12 -10.70 12.60
CA TYR A 86 -14.36 -10.46 11.88
C TYR A 86 -14.43 -8.97 11.56
N TYR A 87 -14.42 -8.60 10.27
CA TYR A 87 -14.67 -7.21 9.88
C TYR A 87 -16.14 -6.88 10.07
N THR A 88 -16.42 -5.77 10.74
CA THR A 88 -17.75 -5.30 11.08
C THR A 88 -18.00 -3.89 10.57
N ASP A 89 -19.25 -3.48 10.53
CA ASP A 89 -19.68 -2.12 10.26
C ASP A 89 -20.07 -1.35 11.55
N ARG A 90 -19.63 -1.81 12.72
CA ARG A 90 -19.95 -1.21 14.03
C ARG A 90 -19.08 0.03 14.31
N ALA A 91 -19.66 0.98 15.05
CA ALA A 91 -18.93 2.18 15.48
C ALA A 91 -17.73 1.87 16.40
N GLU A 92 -17.76 0.75 17.12
CA GLU A 92 -16.66 0.25 17.93
C GLU A 92 -15.42 -0.06 17.08
N ASN A 93 -15.61 -0.51 15.82
CA ASN A 93 -14.53 -0.87 14.93
C ASN A 93 -14.20 0.22 13.90
N SER A 94 -15.16 1.11 13.56
CA SER A 94 -14.84 2.23 12.68
C SER A 94 -15.74 3.42 12.93
N ARG A 95 -15.13 4.58 13.16
CA ARG A 95 -15.78 5.87 13.42
C ARG A 95 -14.89 7.04 13.05
N VAL A 96 -15.49 8.19 12.85
CA VAL A 96 -14.79 9.48 12.79
C VAL A 96 -14.69 10.03 14.21
N ASP A 97 -13.52 10.45 14.63
CA ASP A 97 -13.32 11.15 15.89
C ASP A 97 -12.12 12.10 15.82
N GLN A 98 -12.29 13.31 16.34
CA GLN A 98 -11.27 14.38 16.36
C GLN A 98 -10.65 14.63 14.96
N GLY A 99 -11.48 14.69 13.92
CA GLY A 99 -11.03 14.94 12.55
C GLY A 99 -10.21 13.78 11.95
N LYS A 100 -10.47 12.54 12.36
CA LYS A 100 -9.77 11.35 11.86
C LYS A 100 -10.71 10.17 11.73
N LEU A 101 -10.47 9.34 10.73
CA LEU A 101 -11.03 7.98 10.72
C LEU A 101 -10.23 7.12 11.69
N ILE A 102 -10.93 6.47 12.59
CA ILE A 102 -10.40 5.42 13.47
C ILE A 102 -10.84 4.08 12.94
N ILE A 103 -9.90 3.19 12.64
CA ILE A 103 -10.14 1.76 12.43
C ILE A 103 -9.56 1.05 13.65
N GLU A 104 -10.43 0.38 14.43
CA GLU A 104 -10.07 -0.20 15.72
C GLU A 104 -10.22 -1.72 15.70
N ALA A 105 -9.11 -2.40 15.90
CA ALA A 105 -9.08 -3.84 16.15
C ALA A 105 -9.26 -4.11 17.66
N ARG A 106 -10.18 -5.01 17.99
CA ARG A 106 -10.53 -5.37 19.35
C ARG A 106 -10.37 -6.86 19.57
N ARG A 107 -10.03 -7.23 20.80
CA ARG A 107 -10.08 -8.63 21.24
C ARG A 107 -11.40 -8.85 21.95
N GLU A 108 -12.32 -9.51 21.28
CA GLU A 108 -13.66 -9.85 21.77
C GLU A 108 -14.22 -11.02 20.97
N ASP A 109 -15.00 -11.88 21.62
CA ASP A 109 -15.75 -12.90 20.91
C ASP A 109 -16.91 -12.27 20.16
N TYR A 110 -16.97 -12.50 18.87
CA TYR A 110 -18.01 -11.96 18.00
C TYR A 110 -18.51 -13.02 17.01
N THR A 111 -19.83 -13.19 16.96
CA THR A 111 -20.49 -14.07 15.99
C THR A 111 -21.27 -13.20 14.98
N GLY A 112 -20.89 -13.28 13.72
CA GLY A 112 -21.57 -12.56 12.66
C GLY A 112 -22.92 -13.13 12.26
N LYS A 113 -23.64 -12.43 11.40
CA LYS A 113 -24.94 -12.88 10.86
C LYS A 113 -24.82 -14.17 10.02
N ASP A 114 -23.65 -14.44 9.50
CA ASP A 114 -23.28 -15.65 8.77
C ASP A 114 -22.99 -16.87 9.69
N GLY A 115 -23.06 -16.68 11.01
CA GLY A 115 -22.76 -17.70 12.01
C GLY A 115 -21.27 -17.93 12.27
N VAL A 116 -20.39 -17.18 11.61
CA VAL A 116 -18.94 -17.28 11.83
C VAL A 116 -18.57 -16.57 13.14
N THR A 117 -17.85 -17.27 14.02
CA THR A 117 -17.33 -16.71 15.28
C THR A 117 -15.84 -16.43 15.15
N ARG A 118 -15.42 -15.25 15.61
CA ARG A 118 -14.03 -14.83 15.70
C ARG A 118 -13.73 -14.24 17.07
N GLN A 119 -12.45 -14.26 17.47
CA GLN A 119 -11.99 -13.70 18.77
C GLN A 119 -11.44 -12.28 18.64
N TYR A 120 -11.51 -11.73 17.44
CA TYR A 120 -11.13 -10.36 17.15
C TYR A 120 -12.16 -9.74 16.22
N THR A 121 -12.36 -8.44 16.36
CA THR A 121 -13.14 -7.65 15.43
C THR A 121 -12.31 -6.48 14.92
N SER A 122 -12.58 -6.03 13.71
CA SER A 122 -11.96 -4.86 13.09
C SER A 122 -12.87 -4.27 12.02
N ALA A 123 -12.34 -3.40 11.15
CA ALA A 123 -13.08 -2.87 10.02
C ALA A 123 -12.25 -2.86 8.74
N ARG A 124 -12.97 -3.02 7.62
CA ARG A 124 -12.47 -2.90 6.26
C ARG A 124 -13.43 -2.01 5.46
N LEU A 125 -12.90 -0.91 4.94
CA LEU A 125 -13.63 0.12 4.22
C LEU A 125 -13.17 0.19 2.79
N ILE A 126 -14.12 0.34 1.86
CA ILE A 126 -13.84 0.41 0.42
C ILE A 126 -14.56 1.60 -0.23
N THR A 127 -13.97 2.13 -1.30
CA THR A 127 -14.64 3.13 -2.16
C THR A 127 -15.28 2.50 -3.41
N HIS A 128 -15.34 1.18 -3.52
CA HIS A 128 -15.93 0.48 -4.67
C HIS A 128 -17.38 0.91 -4.94
N GLY A 129 -17.65 1.37 -6.17
CA GLY A 129 -18.95 1.88 -6.58
C GLY A 129 -19.28 3.29 -6.08
N SER A 130 -18.37 3.97 -5.36
CA SER A 130 -18.47 5.39 -5.02
C SER A 130 -17.33 6.21 -5.63
N PHE A 131 -16.10 5.67 -5.64
CA PHE A 131 -14.95 6.28 -6.28
C PHE A 131 -13.96 5.21 -6.74
N SER A 132 -13.51 5.33 -7.98
CA SER A 132 -12.36 4.64 -8.54
C SER A 132 -11.67 5.55 -9.55
N GLN A 133 -10.36 5.39 -9.73
CA GLN A 133 -9.57 6.20 -10.66
C GLN A 133 -8.38 5.40 -11.18
N ALA A 134 -8.05 5.60 -12.46
CA ALA A 134 -6.78 5.21 -13.03
C ALA A 134 -5.83 6.41 -13.03
N TYR A 135 -4.59 6.16 -12.64
CA TYR A 135 -3.51 7.15 -12.61
C TYR A 135 -3.74 8.31 -11.63
N GLY A 136 -2.67 9.05 -11.38
CA GLY A 136 -2.66 10.18 -10.45
C GLY A 136 -1.80 9.95 -9.22
N ARG A 137 -1.94 10.80 -8.22
CA ARG A 137 -1.29 10.63 -6.92
C ARG A 137 -2.33 10.24 -5.88
N PHE A 138 -2.19 9.06 -5.28
CA PHE A 138 -2.99 8.58 -4.16
C PHE A 138 -2.17 8.76 -2.90
N THR A 139 -2.75 9.34 -1.86
CA THR A 139 -2.02 9.61 -0.62
C THR A 139 -2.94 9.53 0.58
N ALA A 140 -2.42 9.00 1.68
CA ALA A 140 -3.06 9.03 2.98
C ALA A 140 -2.06 9.37 4.07
N ARG A 141 -2.49 10.10 5.10
CA ARG A 141 -1.70 10.37 6.30
C ARG A 141 -2.24 9.50 7.42
N ILE A 142 -1.40 8.57 7.87
CA ILE A 142 -1.82 7.48 8.76
C ILE A 142 -0.85 7.32 9.91
N LYS A 143 -1.38 7.10 11.12
CA LYS A 143 -0.63 6.58 12.26
C LYS A 143 -0.97 5.10 12.44
N LEU A 144 0.07 4.26 12.43
CA LEU A 144 -0.08 2.81 12.43
C LEU A 144 -0.24 2.25 13.85
N PRO A 145 -0.92 1.10 14.02
CA PRO A 145 -0.99 0.37 15.29
C PRO A 145 0.36 -0.22 15.66
N ARG A 146 0.44 -0.84 16.82
CA ARG A 146 1.61 -1.57 17.31
C ARG A 146 1.24 -2.97 17.76
N GLY A 147 2.25 -3.83 17.87
CA GLY A 147 2.13 -5.16 18.45
C GLY A 147 2.09 -6.26 17.40
N GLN A 148 2.65 -7.41 17.78
CA GLN A 148 2.66 -8.61 16.97
C GLN A 148 1.25 -8.96 16.48
N GLY A 149 1.12 -9.33 15.21
CA GLY A 149 -0.14 -9.76 14.60
C GLY A 149 -1.07 -8.63 14.15
N THR A 150 -0.67 -7.34 14.26
CA THR A 150 -1.40 -6.25 13.60
C THR A 150 -0.94 -6.12 12.15
N TRP A 151 -1.91 -5.93 11.22
CA TRP A 151 -1.64 -5.80 9.78
C TRP A 151 -2.58 -4.74 9.16
N PRO A 152 -2.27 -3.46 9.36
CA PRO A 152 -2.97 -2.37 8.66
C PRO A 152 -2.53 -2.27 7.22
N ALA A 153 -3.46 -1.89 6.34
CA ALA A 153 -3.18 -1.63 4.93
C ALA A 153 -3.95 -0.42 4.38
N PHE A 154 -3.28 0.30 3.48
CA PHE A 154 -3.84 1.28 2.55
C PHE A 154 -3.47 0.85 1.15
N TRP A 155 -4.45 0.44 0.35
CA TRP A 155 -4.24 -0.23 -0.90
C TRP A 155 -5.34 -0.01 -1.92
N LEU A 156 -5.12 -0.43 -3.14
CA LEU A 156 -6.01 -0.28 -4.28
C LEU A 156 -6.28 -1.63 -4.93
N LEU A 157 -7.52 -1.84 -5.36
CA LEU A 157 -7.93 -3.04 -6.07
C LEU A 157 -8.65 -2.66 -7.36
N GLY A 158 -8.42 -3.41 -8.45
CA GLY A 158 -9.02 -3.13 -9.75
C GLY A 158 -10.54 -3.14 -9.72
N ASP A 159 -11.16 -2.08 -10.27
CA ASP A 159 -12.62 -1.85 -10.23
C ASP A 159 -13.42 -2.89 -11.02
N ASP A 160 -12.74 -3.69 -11.83
CA ASP A 160 -13.29 -4.80 -12.61
C ASP A 160 -13.21 -6.17 -11.90
N ILE A 161 -12.90 -6.19 -10.59
CA ILE A 161 -12.73 -7.42 -9.77
C ILE A 161 -13.87 -8.44 -9.94
N GLU A 162 -15.11 -7.96 -10.05
CA GLU A 162 -16.29 -8.82 -10.24
C GLU A 162 -16.32 -9.51 -11.61
N LYS A 163 -15.57 -9.00 -12.59
CA LYS A 163 -15.53 -9.52 -13.96
C LYS A 163 -14.36 -10.47 -14.21
N VAL A 164 -13.18 -10.10 -13.69
CA VAL A 164 -11.94 -10.84 -14.04
C VAL A 164 -11.30 -11.52 -12.82
N SER A 165 -11.79 -11.28 -11.61
CA SER A 165 -11.30 -11.81 -10.34
C SER A 165 -9.84 -11.43 -10.04
N TRP A 166 -9.41 -11.63 -8.79
CA TRP A 166 -8.01 -11.52 -8.37
C TRP A 166 -7.20 -12.74 -8.84
N PRO A 167 -5.94 -12.61 -9.27
CA PRO A 167 -5.16 -11.36 -9.36
C PRO A 167 -5.25 -10.64 -10.72
N ALA A 168 -6.18 -11.03 -11.60
CA ALA A 168 -6.28 -10.45 -12.94
C ALA A 168 -6.76 -8.98 -12.93
N CYS A 169 -7.54 -8.58 -11.92
CA CYS A 169 -7.95 -7.19 -11.71
C CYS A 169 -6.79 -6.29 -11.29
N GLY A 170 -5.65 -6.83 -10.84
CA GLY A 170 -4.53 -6.07 -10.30
C GLY A 170 -4.80 -5.56 -8.88
N GLU A 171 -3.71 -5.37 -8.13
CA GLU A 171 -3.69 -4.83 -6.77
C GLU A 171 -2.45 -3.98 -6.58
N ILE A 172 -2.57 -2.84 -5.91
CA ILE A 172 -1.46 -1.94 -5.57
C ILE A 172 -1.52 -1.64 -4.08
N ASP A 173 -0.58 -2.18 -3.32
CA ASP A 173 -0.48 -1.97 -1.88
C ASP A 173 0.39 -0.75 -1.61
N ILE A 174 -0.24 0.42 -1.42
CA ILE A 174 0.46 1.68 -1.20
C ILE A 174 1.24 1.62 0.10
N MET A 175 0.64 1.02 1.12
CA MET A 175 1.27 0.77 2.41
C MET A 175 0.69 -0.50 3.03
N GLU A 176 1.57 -1.42 3.36
CA GLU A 176 1.34 -2.52 4.28
C GLU A 176 2.34 -2.47 5.42
N TYR A 177 1.90 -2.87 6.60
CA TYR A 177 2.74 -2.91 7.80
C TYR A 177 2.39 -4.14 8.62
N ILE A 178 3.41 -4.77 9.20
CA ILE A 178 3.21 -5.85 10.17
C ILE A 178 3.85 -5.48 11.50
N GLY A 179 3.08 -5.64 12.59
CA GLY A 179 3.47 -5.13 13.89
C GLY A 179 4.78 -5.71 14.46
N LYS A 180 5.26 -6.85 13.94
CA LYS A 180 6.56 -7.43 14.29
C LYS A 180 7.75 -6.68 13.68
N GLU A 181 7.52 -5.81 12.68
CA GLU A 181 8.54 -5.03 11.99
C GLU A 181 8.28 -3.52 12.14
N PRO A 182 8.32 -2.97 13.37
CA PRO A 182 7.73 -1.66 13.67
C PRO A 182 8.38 -0.47 12.96
N ALA A 183 9.54 -0.65 12.35
CA ALA A 183 10.23 0.39 11.59
C ALA A 183 10.15 0.21 10.08
N SER A 184 9.39 -0.78 9.57
CA SER A 184 9.31 -1.11 8.16
C SER A 184 7.89 -1.00 7.64
N VAL A 185 7.74 -0.51 6.40
CA VAL A 185 6.50 -0.59 5.61
C VAL A 185 6.82 -1.18 4.24
N HIS A 186 5.84 -1.78 3.63
CA HIS A 186 5.97 -2.48 2.36
C HIS A 186 5.03 -1.85 1.34
N GLY A 187 5.48 -1.74 0.11
CA GLY A 187 4.66 -1.39 -1.04
C GLY A 187 4.77 -2.47 -2.09
N SER A 188 3.64 -2.96 -2.57
CA SER A 188 3.58 -4.14 -3.44
C SER A 188 2.67 -3.92 -4.64
N MET A 189 2.84 -4.73 -5.68
CA MET A 189 1.95 -4.78 -6.83
C MET A 189 1.72 -6.24 -7.21
N HIS A 190 0.46 -6.65 -7.29
CA HIS A 190 0.06 -8.02 -7.62
C HIS A 190 -0.71 -8.10 -8.93
N GLY A 191 -0.42 -9.12 -9.70
CA GLY A 191 -1.10 -9.42 -10.95
C GLY A 191 -0.87 -10.86 -11.41
N PRO A 192 -1.40 -11.27 -12.57
CA PRO A 192 -1.36 -12.66 -13.03
C PRO A 192 0.06 -13.23 -13.15
N GLY A 193 0.43 -14.13 -12.21
CA GLY A 193 1.71 -14.81 -12.14
C GLY A 193 2.87 -13.98 -11.54
N TYR A 194 2.52 -12.92 -10.83
CA TYR A 194 3.38 -12.15 -9.92
C TYR A 194 2.52 -11.67 -8.73
N SER A 195 2.05 -12.62 -7.93
CA SER A 195 1.22 -12.40 -6.75
C SER A 195 1.62 -13.40 -5.65
N GLY A 196 1.29 -13.14 -4.40
CA GLY A 196 1.77 -13.90 -3.25
C GLY A 196 3.29 -13.82 -3.14
N GLU A 197 3.98 -14.93 -3.02
CA GLU A 197 5.46 -14.99 -2.89
C GLU A 197 6.24 -14.50 -4.14
N LEU A 198 5.56 -14.27 -5.27
CA LEU A 198 6.14 -13.83 -6.53
C LEU A 198 5.81 -12.37 -6.85
N ASP A 199 5.40 -11.61 -5.86
CA ASP A 199 4.99 -10.22 -6.00
C ASP A 199 6.13 -9.24 -6.30
N PHE A 200 5.75 -8.04 -6.71
CA PHE A 200 6.64 -6.89 -6.73
C PHE A 200 6.54 -6.17 -5.40
N THR A 201 7.38 -6.51 -4.45
CA THR A 201 7.44 -5.87 -3.14
C THR A 201 8.72 -5.07 -2.96
N SER A 202 8.62 -3.91 -2.34
CA SER A 202 9.73 -3.12 -1.85
C SER A 202 9.48 -2.69 -0.42
N THR A 203 10.52 -2.69 0.38
CA THR A 203 10.46 -2.31 1.80
C THR A 203 11.15 -0.98 2.03
N TYR A 204 10.46 -0.07 2.71
CA TYR A 204 11.06 1.15 3.27
C TYR A 204 11.23 1.00 4.77
N LYS A 205 12.41 1.32 5.28
CA LYS A 205 12.72 1.29 6.71
C LYS A 205 13.06 2.69 7.20
N LEU A 206 12.38 3.13 8.27
CA LEU A 206 12.67 4.40 8.93
C LEU A 206 14.12 4.45 9.42
N PRO A 207 14.87 5.49 9.10
CA PRO A 207 16.22 5.67 9.59
C PRO A 207 16.22 6.03 11.09
N GLY A 208 17.23 5.58 11.82
CA GLY A 208 17.48 6.02 13.20
C GLY A 208 16.68 5.35 14.31
N GLY A 209 15.81 4.37 13.98
CA GLY A 209 15.13 3.54 14.96
C GLY A 209 13.75 3.98 15.47
N PRO A 210 13.10 5.10 15.00
CA PRO A 210 11.71 5.36 15.32
C PRO A 210 10.81 4.26 14.70
N LYS A 211 9.55 4.20 15.20
CA LYS A 211 8.54 3.25 14.76
C LYS A 211 7.44 4.00 14.03
N PHE A 212 6.85 3.36 13.03
CA PHE A 212 5.68 3.92 12.32
C PHE A 212 4.46 4.15 13.21
N SER A 213 4.43 3.52 14.38
CA SER A 213 3.39 3.76 15.40
C SER A 213 3.64 4.98 16.28
N ASP A 214 4.80 5.63 16.21
CA ASP A 214 5.14 6.75 17.07
C ASP A 214 4.44 8.04 16.64
N ASP A 215 4.27 8.27 15.32
CA ASP A 215 3.63 9.45 14.74
C ASP A 215 2.85 9.14 13.45
N PHE A 216 2.22 10.17 12.87
CA PHE A 216 1.61 10.10 11.56
C PHE A 216 2.65 10.21 10.46
N HIS A 217 2.52 9.32 9.47
CA HIS A 217 3.32 9.31 8.26
C HIS A 217 2.44 9.46 7.02
N VAL A 218 3.00 9.99 5.94
CA VAL A 218 2.31 10.13 4.65
C VAL A 218 2.76 9.01 3.72
N PHE A 219 1.82 8.15 3.33
CA PHE A 219 2.04 7.09 2.36
C PHE A 219 1.42 7.50 1.03
N ALA A 220 2.15 7.34 -0.06
CA ALA A 220 1.64 7.75 -1.37
C ALA A 220 2.21 6.91 -2.52
N ILE A 221 1.44 6.89 -3.61
CA ILE A 221 1.95 6.52 -4.93
C ILE A 221 1.75 7.66 -5.93
N GLU A 222 2.65 7.73 -6.90
CA GLU A 222 2.43 8.41 -8.17
C GLU A 222 2.31 7.36 -9.25
N TRP A 223 1.13 7.25 -9.82
CA TRP A 223 0.79 6.24 -10.79
C TRP A 223 0.51 6.87 -12.16
N GLU A 224 1.31 6.47 -13.13
CA GLU A 224 1.24 6.90 -14.52
C GLU A 224 1.16 5.68 -15.45
N PRO A 225 0.81 5.83 -16.73
CA PRO A 225 0.91 4.73 -17.67
C PRO A 225 2.29 4.07 -17.62
N LYS A 226 2.33 2.77 -17.25
CA LYS A 226 3.55 1.95 -17.19
C LYS A 226 4.58 2.34 -16.13
N VAL A 227 4.23 3.14 -15.12
CA VAL A 227 5.11 3.39 -13.98
C VAL A 227 4.30 3.68 -12.73
N VAL A 228 4.70 3.07 -11.61
CA VAL A 228 4.18 3.39 -10.27
C VAL A 228 5.36 3.66 -9.35
N ARG A 229 5.33 4.81 -8.68
CA ARG A 229 6.35 5.24 -7.72
C ARG A 229 5.77 5.28 -6.33
N PHE A 230 6.48 4.74 -5.36
CA PHE A 230 6.05 4.61 -3.98
C PHE A 230 6.82 5.55 -3.08
N TYR A 231 6.11 6.26 -2.22
CA TYR A 231 6.65 7.27 -1.32
C TYR A 231 6.22 7.04 0.12
N THR A 232 7.13 7.31 1.04
CA THR A 232 6.85 7.48 2.47
C THR A 232 7.45 8.80 2.90
N ASP A 233 6.64 9.72 3.47
CA ASP A 233 7.06 11.06 3.89
C ASP A 233 7.85 11.80 2.79
N GLU A 234 7.32 11.82 1.56
CA GLU A 234 7.94 12.41 0.37
C GLU A 234 9.23 11.70 -0.10
N TYR A 235 9.71 10.66 0.59
CA TYR A 235 10.87 9.88 0.16
C TYR A 235 10.44 8.80 -0.85
N LEU A 236 10.92 8.91 -2.09
CA LEU A 236 10.73 7.89 -3.13
C LEU A 236 11.59 6.67 -2.80
N TYR A 237 10.95 5.55 -2.43
CA TYR A 237 11.68 4.33 -2.07
C TYR A 237 11.56 3.18 -3.09
N ALA A 238 10.55 3.22 -3.96
CA ALA A 238 10.40 2.22 -5.01
C ALA A 238 9.82 2.82 -6.30
N THR A 239 10.21 2.22 -7.43
CA THR A 239 9.63 2.51 -8.75
C THR A 239 9.44 1.18 -9.49
N PHE A 240 8.21 0.88 -9.88
CA PHE A 240 7.86 -0.30 -10.64
C PHE A 240 7.47 0.05 -12.07
N VAL A 241 7.98 -0.73 -13.02
CA VAL A 241 7.72 -0.58 -14.45
C VAL A 241 7.54 -1.95 -15.12
N PRO A 242 6.83 -2.04 -16.26
CA PRO A 242 6.58 -3.31 -16.96
C PRO A 242 7.82 -4.13 -17.30
N ALA A 243 8.96 -3.45 -17.50
CA ALA A 243 10.23 -4.13 -17.83
C ALA A 243 10.78 -5.01 -16.70
N GLN A 244 10.30 -4.85 -15.48
CA GLN A 244 10.68 -5.63 -14.31
C GLN A 244 9.82 -6.90 -14.15
N LEU A 245 8.70 -6.99 -14.90
CA LEU A 245 7.83 -8.18 -14.85
C LEU A 245 8.56 -9.44 -15.30
N PRO A 246 8.26 -10.58 -14.72
CA PRO A 246 8.72 -11.85 -15.24
C PRO A 246 8.31 -12.02 -16.72
N SER A 247 9.13 -12.71 -17.49
CA SER A 247 8.90 -12.91 -18.94
C SER A 247 7.49 -13.46 -19.22
N GLY A 248 6.80 -12.83 -20.17
CA GLY A 248 5.45 -13.22 -20.60
C GLY A 248 4.32 -12.77 -19.66
N LYS A 249 4.60 -12.05 -18.57
CA LYS A 249 3.56 -11.49 -17.69
C LYS A 249 3.06 -10.15 -18.21
N LYS A 250 1.78 -9.85 -17.90
CA LYS A 250 1.11 -8.64 -18.35
C LYS A 250 1.07 -7.58 -17.22
N TRP A 251 1.31 -6.34 -17.60
CA TRP A 251 1.00 -5.19 -16.77
C TRP A 251 -0.51 -4.95 -16.77
N VAL A 252 -1.15 -5.02 -15.60
CA VAL A 252 -2.61 -4.91 -15.47
C VAL A 252 -3.04 -3.61 -14.78
N PHE A 253 -2.13 -2.68 -14.56
CA PHE A 253 -2.36 -1.41 -13.86
C PHE A 253 -2.60 -0.28 -14.88
N ASP A 254 -3.68 -0.38 -15.66
CA ASP A 254 -4.02 0.56 -16.74
C ASP A 254 -5.53 0.85 -16.84
N HIS A 255 -6.29 0.57 -15.77
CA HIS A 255 -7.72 0.81 -15.64
C HIS A 255 -8.03 1.35 -14.22
N PRO A 256 -9.27 1.78 -13.91
CA PRO A 256 -9.60 2.32 -12.58
C PRO A 256 -9.44 1.30 -11.45
N PHE A 257 -8.94 1.78 -10.31
CA PHE A 257 -8.85 1.06 -9.05
C PHE A 257 -9.59 1.83 -7.96
N PHE A 258 -10.21 1.12 -7.04
CA PHE A 258 -10.83 1.69 -5.84
C PHE A 258 -9.91 1.54 -4.64
N ILE A 259 -10.16 2.35 -3.61
CA ILE A 259 -9.34 2.43 -2.39
C ILE A 259 -9.88 1.47 -1.35
N ILE A 260 -8.97 0.82 -0.61
CA ILE A 260 -9.27 0.01 0.56
C ILE A 260 -8.43 0.47 1.75
N LEU A 261 -9.06 0.55 2.92
CA LEU A 261 -8.44 0.77 4.22
C LEU A 261 -8.89 -0.34 5.16
N ASN A 262 -7.96 -1.06 5.77
CA ASN A 262 -8.29 -2.08 6.76
C ASN A 262 -7.23 -2.22 7.83
N LEU A 263 -7.60 -2.86 8.94
CA LEU A 263 -6.68 -3.31 9.97
C LEU A 263 -6.96 -4.79 10.23
N ALA A 264 -6.20 -5.67 9.60
CA ALA A 264 -6.25 -7.10 9.84
C ALA A 264 -5.60 -7.47 11.18
N VAL A 265 -5.99 -8.61 11.73
CA VAL A 265 -5.42 -9.22 12.92
C VAL A 265 -5.01 -10.64 12.62
N GLY A 266 -3.75 -10.96 12.80
CA GLY A 266 -3.21 -12.27 12.41
C GLY A 266 -3.12 -12.44 10.90
N GLY A 267 -3.08 -13.68 10.46
CA GLY A 267 -2.89 -14.05 9.06
C GLY A 267 -1.54 -14.69 8.80
N ASP A 268 -1.36 -15.16 7.58
CA ASP A 268 -0.17 -15.96 7.20
C ASP A 268 1.14 -15.15 7.32
N TRP A 269 1.11 -13.88 6.99
CA TRP A 269 2.30 -13.04 6.97
C TRP A 269 2.66 -12.46 8.35
N PRO A 270 1.78 -11.75 9.08
CA PRO A 270 2.13 -11.20 10.39
C PRO A 270 2.25 -12.30 11.45
N GLY A 271 1.52 -13.42 11.29
CA GLY A 271 1.29 -14.41 12.35
C GLY A 271 0.30 -13.91 13.39
N PRO A 272 -0.09 -14.75 14.35
CA PRO A 272 -1.08 -14.40 15.36
C PRO A 272 -0.56 -13.34 16.34
N PRO A 273 -1.45 -12.55 16.98
CA PRO A 273 -1.11 -11.75 18.14
C PRO A 273 -0.53 -12.60 19.28
N ASP A 274 0.37 -12.02 20.05
CA ASP A 274 0.95 -12.64 21.24
C ASP A 274 0.74 -11.77 22.49
N SER A 275 1.42 -12.09 23.60
CA SER A 275 1.31 -11.37 24.88
C SER A 275 1.84 -9.93 24.82
N THR A 276 2.53 -9.52 23.74
CA THR A 276 3.02 -8.15 23.53
C THR A 276 2.00 -7.25 22.86
N THR A 277 0.90 -7.82 22.36
CA THR A 277 -0.16 -7.08 21.67
C THR A 277 -1.29 -6.75 22.62
N GLU A 278 -1.30 -5.50 23.08
CA GLU A 278 -2.37 -4.95 23.90
C GLU A 278 -3.51 -4.46 23.00
N PHE A 279 -4.74 -4.97 23.21
CA PHE A 279 -5.93 -4.48 22.51
C PHE A 279 -6.71 -3.49 23.39
N PRO A 280 -7.45 -2.52 22.80
CA PRO A 280 -7.62 -2.31 21.36
C PRO A 280 -6.39 -1.68 20.70
N GLN A 281 -6.21 -1.99 19.41
CA GLN A 281 -5.23 -1.34 18.55
C GLN A 281 -5.94 -0.49 17.49
N GLN A 282 -5.35 0.64 17.13
CA GLN A 282 -5.97 1.60 16.23
C GLN A 282 -5.05 1.98 15.08
N MET A 283 -5.60 1.99 13.88
CA MET A 283 -5.09 2.71 12.71
C MET A 283 -5.84 4.04 12.64
N LEU A 284 -5.12 5.15 12.71
CA LEU A 284 -5.69 6.49 12.64
C LEU A 284 -5.39 7.10 11.29
N VAL A 285 -6.42 7.50 10.54
CA VAL A 285 -6.27 8.11 9.21
C VAL A 285 -6.72 9.58 9.29
N ASP A 286 -5.78 10.49 9.06
CA ASP A 286 -6.02 11.94 9.10
C ASP A 286 -6.73 12.41 7.82
N TYR A 287 -6.27 11.92 6.68
CA TYR A 287 -6.92 12.14 5.39
C TYR A 287 -6.60 11.03 4.39
N VAL A 288 -7.46 10.92 3.36
CA VAL A 288 -7.16 10.25 2.09
C VAL A 288 -7.42 11.24 0.96
N ARG A 289 -6.45 11.41 0.06
CA ARG A 289 -6.53 12.36 -1.05
C ARG A 289 -6.06 11.72 -2.34
N VAL A 290 -6.78 12.03 -3.43
CA VAL A 290 -6.40 11.61 -4.79
C VAL A 290 -6.30 12.84 -5.67
N TYR A 291 -5.24 12.89 -6.47
CA TYR A 291 -4.93 14.03 -7.33
C TYR A 291 -4.73 13.58 -8.76
N ASN A 292 -5.16 14.42 -9.69
CA ASN A 292 -4.75 14.35 -11.10
C ASN A 292 -3.47 15.17 -11.31
N GLU A 293 -2.65 14.74 -12.25
CA GLU A 293 -1.55 15.58 -12.73
C GLU A 293 -2.15 16.83 -13.41
N ALA A 294 -1.69 18.01 -12.99
CA ALA A 294 -2.10 19.26 -13.58
C ALA A 294 -1.25 19.53 -14.84
N PRO A 295 -1.84 20.12 -15.88
CA PRO A 295 -1.11 20.49 -17.09
C PRO A 295 -0.03 21.57 -16.87
#